data_ea0bc17a500a4e440ecfddf1fba743de
#
_entry.id   ea0bc17a500a4e440ecfddf1fba743de
#
_cell.length_a   1.000
_cell.length_b   1.000
_cell.length_c   1.000
_cell.angle_alpha   90.00
_cell.angle_beta   90.00
_cell.angle_gamma   90.00
#
_symmetry.space_group_name_H-M   'P 1'
#
loop_
_entity.id
_entity.type
_entity.pdbx_description
1 polymer ?
#
loop_
_entity_poly.entity_id
_entity_poly.type
_entity_poly.pdbx_seq_one_letter_code
_entity_poly.pdbx_strand_id
1 'polypeptide(L)' 'MEKKTFVYYKEDDMYVGYLVEFPDYMTQGATLEELKENLVDIHKELTSGNIPQVRRVA' A
#
# COMPACT_ATOMS: atom_id res chain seq x y z
N MET A 1 6.50 12.42 7.76
CA MET A 1 5.30 12.07 7.18
C MET A 1 4.24 11.87 8.20
N GLU A 2 3.01 12.20 7.87
CA GLU A 2 2.01 12.06 8.81
C GLU A 2 1.68 10.66 9.07
N LYS A 3 1.08 10.34 10.19
CA LYS A 3 0.70 9.04 10.49
C LYS A 3 -0.36 8.56 9.60
N LYS A 4 -0.27 7.39 9.03
CA LYS A 4 -1.28 6.77 8.23
C LYS A 4 -1.68 5.45 8.85
N THR A 5 -2.96 5.17 8.81
CA THR A 5 -3.47 3.94 9.38
C THR A 5 -3.52 2.87 8.31
N PHE A 6 -3.07 1.69 8.64
CA PHE A 6 -3.15 0.59 7.70
C PHE A 6 -3.59 -0.66 8.45
N VAL A 7 -4.14 -1.59 7.70
CA VAL A 7 -4.61 -2.86 8.23
C VAL A 7 -3.69 -3.93 7.69
N TYR A 8 -3.28 -4.87 8.52
CA TYR A 8 -2.44 -5.94 8.05
C TYR A 8 -2.75 -7.22 8.79
N TYR A 9 -2.36 -8.32 8.18
CA TYR A 9 -2.46 -9.61 8.82
C TYR A 9 -1.36 -10.50 8.24
N LYS A 10 -1.09 -11.58 8.94
CA LYS A 10 -0.05 -12.49 8.49
C LYS A 10 -0.70 -13.68 7.83
N GLU A 11 -0.20 -14.03 6.63
CA GLU A 11 -0.72 -15.16 5.89
C GLU A 11 0.46 -16.00 5.50
N ASP A 12 0.54 -17.21 6.00
CA ASP A 12 1.69 -18.08 5.82
C ASP A 12 2.91 -17.34 6.36
N ASP A 13 3.89 -17.10 5.52
CA ASP A 13 5.09 -16.42 5.96
C ASP A 13 5.14 -14.98 5.51
N MET A 14 4.03 -14.44 5.07
CA MET A 14 4.02 -13.10 4.52
C MET A 14 3.07 -12.22 5.31
N TYR A 15 3.38 -10.93 5.32
CA TYR A 15 2.47 -9.95 5.86
C TYR A 15 1.74 -9.30 4.68
N VAL A 16 0.42 -9.19 4.81
CA VAL A 16 -0.41 -8.64 3.75
C VAL A 16 -1.17 -7.48 4.35
N GLY A 17 -1.33 -6.42 3.61
CA GLY A 17 -2.03 -5.29 4.18
C GLY A 17 -2.40 -4.25 3.17
N TYR A 18 -3.11 -3.24 3.65
CA TYR A 18 -3.55 -2.15 2.81
C TYR A 18 -3.73 -0.91 3.66
N LEU A 19 -3.66 0.24 3.02
CA LEU A 19 -3.94 1.49 3.69
C LEU A 19 -5.43 1.68 3.80
N VAL A 20 -5.88 2.20 4.92
CA VAL A 20 -7.31 2.40 5.13
C VAL A 20 -7.87 3.35 4.07
N GLU A 21 -7.07 4.31 3.65
CA GLU A 21 -7.50 5.26 2.64
C GLU A 21 -7.67 4.63 1.28
N PHE A 22 -6.95 3.55 1.01
CA PHE A 22 -6.97 2.93 -0.30
C PHE A 22 -7.14 1.43 -0.15
N PRO A 23 -8.30 0.99 0.29
CA PRO A 23 -8.48 -0.43 0.62
C PRO A 23 -8.41 -1.37 -0.57
N ASP A 24 -8.50 -0.82 -1.78
CA ASP A 24 -8.42 -1.67 -2.95
C ASP A 24 -6.99 -1.98 -3.35
N TYR A 25 -6.01 -1.40 -2.68
CA TYR A 25 -4.62 -1.57 -3.09
C TYR A 25 -3.87 -2.33 -2.01
N MET A 26 -3.93 -3.65 -2.09
CA MET A 26 -3.24 -4.48 -1.11
C MET A 26 -1.84 -4.79 -1.58
N THR A 27 -0.95 -4.98 -0.64
CA THR A 27 0.40 -5.37 -0.95
C THR A 27 0.88 -6.34 0.11
N GLN A 28 2.09 -6.81 -0.03
CA GLN A 28 2.62 -7.78 0.89
C GLN A 28 4.10 -7.56 1.11
N GLY A 29 4.63 -8.19 2.12
CA GLY A 29 6.05 -8.12 2.42
C GLY A 29 6.45 -9.29 3.27
N ALA A 30 7.70 -9.67 3.21
CA ALA A 30 8.19 -10.77 4.01
C ALA A 30 8.31 -10.39 5.48
N THR A 31 8.45 -9.10 5.76
CA THR A 31 8.49 -8.60 7.12
C THR A 31 7.53 -7.44 7.22
N LEU A 32 7.21 -7.08 8.46
CA LEU A 32 6.33 -5.95 8.65
C LEU A 32 6.94 -4.66 8.13
N GLU A 33 8.24 -4.52 8.29
CA GLU A 33 8.90 -3.34 7.78
C GLU A 33 8.82 -3.25 6.28
N GLU A 34 8.98 -4.37 5.61
CA GLU A 34 8.87 -4.38 4.17
C GLU A 34 7.46 -4.05 3.74
N LEU A 35 6.47 -4.56 4.45
CA LEU A 35 5.09 -4.23 4.16
C LEU A 35 4.87 -2.74 4.28
N LYS A 36 5.39 -2.14 5.34
CA LYS A 36 5.21 -0.71 5.52
C LYS A 36 5.85 0.09 4.40
N GLU A 37 7.02 -0.32 3.96
CA GLU A 37 7.67 0.39 2.88
C GLU A 37 6.86 0.30 1.60
N ASN A 38 6.30 -0.87 1.34
CA ASN A 38 5.48 -1.03 0.16
C ASN A 38 4.21 -0.20 0.24
N LEU A 39 3.65 -0.08 1.43
CA LEU A 39 2.47 0.76 1.60
C LEU A 39 2.79 2.24 1.42
N VAL A 40 3.96 2.65 1.87
CA VAL A 40 4.36 4.03 1.66
C VAL A 40 4.52 4.32 0.18
N ASP A 41 5.07 3.37 -0.57
CA ASP A 41 5.21 3.56 -2.00
C ASP A 41 3.86 3.68 -2.67
N ILE A 42 2.90 2.85 -2.28
CA ILE A 42 1.57 2.93 -2.84
C ILE A 42 0.96 4.29 -2.53
N HIS A 43 1.11 4.74 -1.30
CA HIS A 43 0.54 6.03 -0.91
C HIS A 43 1.15 7.16 -1.75
N LYS A 44 2.45 7.10 -1.94
CA LYS A 44 3.11 8.14 -2.71
C LYS A 44 2.62 8.16 -4.14
N GLU A 45 2.47 6.99 -4.74
CA GLU A 45 2.04 6.95 -6.12
C GLU A 45 0.60 7.38 -6.28
N LEU A 46 -0.25 6.95 -5.37
CA LEU A 46 -1.66 7.30 -5.48
C LEU A 46 -1.91 8.77 -5.23
N THR A 47 -1.17 9.35 -4.31
CA THR A 47 -1.39 10.76 -4.01
C THR A 47 -0.64 11.67 -4.97
N SER A 48 0.37 11.16 -5.66
CA SER A 48 1.08 11.99 -6.60
C SER A 48 0.40 12.02 -7.96
N GLY A 49 -0.52 11.10 -8.20
CA GLY A 49 -1.20 11.08 -9.47
C GLY A 49 -0.38 10.54 -10.61
N ASN A 50 0.67 9.80 -10.29
CA ASN A 50 1.55 9.30 -11.32
C ASN A 50 1.37 7.87 -11.69
N ILE A 51 0.25 7.27 -11.42
CA ILE A 51 0.02 5.89 -11.72
C ILE A 51 -0.60 5.79 -13.09
N PRO A 52 0.14 5.32 -14.06
CA PRO A 52 -0.35 5.40 -15.44
C PRO A 52 -1.61 4.62 -15.67
N GLN A 53 -1.71 3.44 -15.14
CA GLN A 53 -2.86 2.65 -15.44
C GLN A 53 -4.08 3.16 -14.73
N VAL A 54 -3.94 4.05 -13.78
CA VAL A 54 -5.06 4.58 -13.12
C VAL A 54 -5.59 5.77 -13.82
N ARG A 55 -4.70 6.57 -14.42
CA ARG A 55 -5.11 7.66 -14.98
C ARG A 55 -5.64 7.53 -16.23
N ARG A 56 -5.64 6.90 -16.85
CA ARG A 56 -6.00 6.89 -17.99
C ARG A 56 -7.08 6.78 -18.38
N VAL A 57 -7.65 6.59 -18.25
CA VAL A 57 -8.66 6.41 -18.67
C VAL A 57 -9.22 7.30 -19.31
N ALA A 58 -9.07 7.94 -19.46
CA ALA A 58 -9.63 8.86 -20.03
C ALA A 58 -9.89 9.07 -20.84
#